data_58cc84de3643fa07ec36833a050d4f7e
#
_entry.id   58cc84de3643fa07ec36833a050d4f7e
#
_cell.length_a   1.000
_cell.length_b   1.000
_cell.length_c   1.000
_cell.angle_alpha   90.00
_cell.angle_beta   90.00
_cell.angle_gamma   90.00
#
_symmetry.space_group_name_H-M   'P 1'
#
loop_
_entity.id
_entity.type
_entity.pdbx_description
1 polymer ?
#
loop_
_entity_poly.entity_id
_entity_poly.type
_entity_poly.pdbx_seq_one_letter_code
_entity_poly.pdbx_strand_id
1 'polypeptide(L)'
;MAPGGVSKAQDLWPLENYADLAKRLYDHGLDVLVIGSPDESAMARAIQRTTPRARDLTGGTDFAQVAVLGARAALAVGNNSGATHLMAAAGAPTIALFCKAADPDILGPRGYVTILTARQAKDIPVQQVAETAFVLTRSA
;
A
#
# COMPACT_ATOMS: atom_id res chain seq x y z
N MET A 1 3.82 1.64 2.30
CA MET A 1 2.86 1.76 1.15
C MET A 1 3.56 1.40 -0.15
N ALA A 2 2.85 0.73 -1.04
CA ALA A 2 3.33 0.36 -2.38
C ALA A 2 2.33 0.88 -3.43
N PRO A 3 2.38 2.17 -3.79
CA PRO A 3 1.39 2.81 -4.66
C PRO A 3 1.55 2.48 -6.14
N GLY A 4 2.67 1.90 -6.52
CA GLY A 4 2.93 1.49 -7.90
C GLY A 4 2.35 0.13 -8.26
N GLY A 5 2.65 -0.29 -9.47
CA GLY A 5 2.26 -1.59 -10.01
C GLY A 5 2.42 -1.61 -11.53
N VAL A 6 2.39 -2.81 -12.09
CA VAL A 6 2.50 -3.03 -13.55
C VAL A 6 1.15 -2.97 -14.27
N SER A 7 0.06 -2.83 -13.52
CA SER A 7 -1.28 -2.72 -14.08
C SER A 7 -1.49 -1.40 -14.81
N LYS A 8 -2.53 -1.34 -15.65
CA LYS A 8 -2.93 -0.09 -16.30
C LYS A 8 -3.27 0.96 -15.24
N ALA A 9 -3.07 2.24 -15.53
CA ALA A 9 -3.32 3.34 -14.59
C ALA A 9 -4.74 3.31 -13.98
N GLN A 10 -5.74 2.89 -14.75
CA GLN A 10 -7.13 2.73 -14.29
C GLN A 10 -7.36 1.63 -13.26
N ASP A 11 -6.41 0.68 -13.16
CA ASP A 11 -6.46 -0.46 -12.24
C ASP A 11 -5.70 -0.16 -10.94
N LEU A 12 -5.04 0.98 -10.87
CA LEU A 12 -4.32 1.45 -9.69
C LEU A 12 -5.20 2.39 -8.86
N TRP A 13 -5.09 2.27 -7.56
CA TRP A 13 -5.71 3.24 -6.66
C TRP A 13 -5.05 4.60 -6.84
N PRO A 14 -5.81 5.69 -6.95
CA PRO A 14 -5.28 7.02 -7.27
C PRO A 14 -4.21 7.48 -6.29
N LEU A 15 -3.20 8.16 -6.81
CA LEU A 15 -2.09 8.66 -6.02
C LEU A 15 -2.52 9.67 -4.95
N GLU A 16 -3.50 10.52 -5.25
CA GLU A 16 -4.10 11.45 -4.30
C GLU A 16 -4.77 10.73 -3.12
N ASN A 17 -5.31 9.55 -3.35
CA ASN A 17 -5.90 8.72 -2.30
C ASN A 17 -4.80 8.14 -1.39
N TYR A 18 -3.66 7.71 -1.97
CA TYR A 18 -2.49 7.31 -1.17
C TYR A 18 -1.94 8.48 -0.34
N ALA A 19 -1.93 9.69 -0.90
CA ALA A 19 -1.46 10.87 -0.20
C ALA A 19 -2.39 11.24 0.97
N ASP A 20 -3.70 11.17 0.80
CA ASP A 20 -4.68 11.38 1.87
C ASP A 20 -4.57 10.27 2.93
N LEU A 21 -4.48 9.01 2.52
CA LEU A 21 -4.29 7.90 3.44
C LEU A 21 -3.00 8.05 4.25
N ALA A 22 -1.89 8.42 3.61
CA ALA A 22 -0.61 8.63 4.27
C ALA A 22 -0.72 9.68 5.40
N LYS A 23 -1.40 10.79 5.12
CA LYS A 23 -1.65 11.82 6.13
C LYS A 23 -2.47 11.29 7.29
N ARG A 24 -3.56 10.56 7.03
CA ARG A 24 -4.41 9.98 8.08
C ARG A 24 -3.66 8.98 8.95
N LEU A 25 -2.82 8.13 8.35
CA LEU A 25 -2.00 7.16 9.09
C LEU A 25 -0.95 7.86 9.94
N TYR A 26 -0.32 8.90 9.40
CA TYR A 26 0.64 9.70 10.13
C TYR A 26 0.00 10.44 11.32
N ASP A 27 -1.16 11.07 11.11
CA ASP A 27 -1.92 11.73 12.17
C ASP A 27 -2.38 10.72 13.25
N HIS A 28 -2.48 9.43 12.89
CA HIS A 28 -2.78 8.33 13.81
C HIS A 28 -1.54 7.74 14.51
N GLY A 29 -0.37 8.31 14.30
CA GLY A 29 0.88 7.94 14.97
C GLY A 29 1.71 6.87 14.23
N LEU A 30 1.45 6.62 12.96
CA LEU A 30 2.19 5.66 12.15
C LEU A 30 3.20 6.37 11.23
N ASP A 31 4.46 5.96 11.30
CA ASP A 31 5.45 6.38 10.31
C ASP A 31 5.14 5.76 8.94
N VAL A 32 5.20 6.57 7.90
CA VAL A 32 4.89 6.15 6.53
C VAL A 32 6.17 5.94 5.73
N LEU A 33 6.32 4.73 5.15
CA LEU A 33 7.37 4.40 4.20
C LEU A 33 6.73 4.15 2.84
N VAL A 34 7.32 4.68 1.77
CA VAL A 34 6.89 4.46 0.38
C VAL A 34 7.91 3.58 -0.31
N ILE A 35 7.46 2.43 -0.80
CA ILE A 35 8.27 1.41 -1.46
C ILE A 35 7.86 1.35 -2.93
N GLY A 36 8.82 1.15 -3.80
CA GLY A 36 8.60 0.99 -5.24
C GLY A 36 9.89 0.98 -6.02
N SER A 37 9.78 0.87 -7.33
CA SER A 37 10.89 0.99 -8.26
C SER A 37 11.39 2.44 -8.35
N PRO A 38 12.58 2.70 -8.94
CA PRO A 38 13.07 4.06 -9.16
C PRO A 38 12.09 4.95 -9.95
N ASP A 39 11.36 4.35 -10.89
CA ASP A 39 10.39 5.08 -11.73
C ASP A 39 9.18 5.61 -10.93
N GLU A 40 8.96 5.06 -9.74
CA GLU A 40 7.85 5.43 -8.85
C GLU A 40 8.22 6.54 -7.85
N SER A 41 9.42 7.10 -7.93
CA SER A 41 9.88 8.15 -7.01
C SER A 41 9.01 9.42 -7.05
N ALA A 42 8.39 9.73 -8.19
CA ALA A 42 7.43 10.84 -8.29
C ALA A 42 6.19 10.61 -7.41
N MET A 43 5.77 9.35 -7.23
CA MET A 43 4.66 8.99 -6.35
C MET A 43 5.02 9.24 -4.88
N ALA A 44 6.22 8.87 -4.47
CA ALA A 44 6.71 9.14 -3.12
C ALA A 44 6.78 10.64 -2.83
N ARG A 45 7.28 11.43 -3.76
CA ARG A 45 7.30 12.90 -3.64
C ARG A 45 5.90 13.51 -3.53
N ALA A 46 4.92 12.98 -4.25
CA ALA A 46 3.55 13.44 -4.15
C ALA A 46 2.94 13.15 -2.76
N ILE A 47 3.23 11.99 -2.20
CA ILE A 47 2.84 11.63 -0.83
C ILE A 47 3.53 12.55 0.19
N GLN A 48 4.81 12.87 0.00
CA GLN A 48 5.56 13.76 0.89
C GLN A 48 5.03 15.20 0.90
N ARG A 49 4.31 15.65 -0.12
CA ARG A 49 3.67 16.99 -0.11
C ARG A 49 2.61 17.12 1.00
N THR A 50 1.89 16.04 1.31
CA THR A 50 0.88 16.02 2.37
C THR A 50 1.41 15.45 3.69
N THR A 51 2.44 14.61 3.60
CA THR A 51 3.07 13.95 4.73
C THR A 51 4.59 14.10 4.62
N PRO A 52 5.16 15.28 5.00
CA PRO A 52 6.58 15.58 4.79
C PRO A 52 7.54 14.60 5.48
N ARG A 53 7.09 13.91 6.52
CA ARG A 53 7.88 12.88 7.23
C ARG A 53 7.79 11.49 6.60
N ALA A 54 6.98 11.30 5.56
CA ALA A 54 7.00 10.06 4.81
C ALA A 54 8.38 9.84 4.18
N ARG A 55 8.91 8.63 4.33
CA ARG A 55 10.22 8.28 3.79
C ARG A 55 10.09 7.66 2.42
N ASP A 56 10.81 8.24 1.48
CA ASP A 56 10.92 7.70 0.12
C ASP A 56 12.02 6.62 0.10
N LEU A 57 11.61 5.38 -0.10
CA LEU A 57 12.49 4.21 -0.28
C LEU A 57 12.41 3.67 -1.71
N THR A 58 11.79 4.40 -2.64
CA THR A 58 11.68 3.98 -4.05
C THR A 58 13.08 3.87 -4.67
N GLY A 59 13.32 2.72 -5.32
CA GLY A 59 14.64 2.39 -5.88
C GLY A 59 15.75 2.13 -4.86
N GLY A 60 15.47 2.26 -3.58
CA GLY A 60 16.46 2.10 -2.49
C GLY A 60 16.37 0.77 -1.74
N THR A 61 15.50 -0.15 -2.17
CA THR A 61 15.33 -1.45 -1.51
C THR A 61 15.37 -2.60 -2.50
N ASP A 62 16.04 -3.69 -2.11
CA ASP A 62 15.94 -4.99 -2.78
C ASP A 62 14.81 -5.84 -2.18
N PHE A 63 14.56 -7.01 -2.75
CA PHE A 63 13.50 -7.91 -2.28
C PHE A 63 13.70 -8.37 -0.84
N ALA A 64 14.92 -8.63 -0.41
CA ALA A 64 15.21 -9.05 0.97
C ALA A 64 14.90 -7.92 1.95
N GLN A 65 15.26 -6.70 1.61
CA GLN A 65 14.96 -5.52 2.43
C GLN A 65 13.46 -5.24 2.50
N VAL A 66 12.72 -5.38 1.39
CA VAL A 66 11.26 -5.26 1.39
C VAL A 66 10.61 -6.34 2.28
N ALA A 67 11.11 -7.58 2.25
CA ALA A 67 10.64 -8.64 3.13
C ALA A 67 10.88 -8.32 4.61
N VAL A 68 12.06 -7.80 4.95
CA VAL A 68 12.39 -7.39 6.34
C VAL A 68 11.51 -6.24 6.79
N LEU A 69 11.27 -5.25 5.93
CA LEU A 69 10.34 -4.16 6.22
C LEU A 69 8.91 -4.68 6.42
N GLY A 70 8.46 -5.60 5.57
CA GLY A 70 7.17 -6.27 5.71
C GLY A 70 7.04 -6.99 7.04
N ALA A 71 8.02 -7.78 7.42
CA ALA A 71 8.00 -8.53 8.69
C ALA A 71 7.92 -7.62 9.94
N ARG A 72 8.29 -6.36 9.82
CA ARG A 72 8.29 -5.37 10.92
C ARG A 72 7.21 -4.30 10.78
N ALA A 73 6.50 -4.27 9.68
CA ALA A 73 5.47 -3.27 9.44
C ALA A 73 4.23 -3.54 10.29
N ALA A 74 3.71 -2.50 10.93
CA ALA A 74 2.40 -2.56 11.56
C ALA A 74 1.28 -2.74 10.53
N LEU A 75 1.51 -2.28 9.29
CA LEU A 75 0.56 -2.37 8.19
C LEU A 75 1.28 -2.21 6.84
N ALA A 76 0.87 -2.98 5.86
CA ALA A 76 1.17 -2.76 4.45
C ALA A 76 -0.10 -2.38 3.69
N VAL A 77 0.00 -1.41 2.78
CA VAL A 77 -1.10 -1.04 1.88
C VAL A 77 -0.53 -0.90 0.48
N GLY A 78 -1.17 -1.52 -0.48
CA GLY A 78 -0.72 -1.42 -1.87
C GLY A 78 -1.73 -1.94 -2.87
N ASN A 79 -1.46 -1.63 -4.13
CA ASN A 79 -2.14 -2.25 -5.26
C ASN A 79 -1.69 -3.71 -5.42
N ASN A 80 -2.28 -4.43 -6.36
CA ASN A 80 -1.79 -5.74 -6.76
C ASN A 80 -0.40 -5.61 -7.41
N SER A 81 0.64 -5.70 -6.62
CA SER A 81 2.04 -5.54 -7.03
C SER A 81 2.95 -6.55 -6.32
N GLY A 82 4.13 -6.79 -6.90
CA GLY A 82 5.13 -7.67 -6.29
C GLY A 82 5.52 -7.23 -4.87
N ALA A 83 5.67 -5.94 -4.63
CA ALA A 83 5.98 -5.41 -3.30
C ALA A 83 4.86 -5.72 -2.28
N THR A 84 3.59 -5.56 -2.66
CA THR A 84 2.45 -5.89 -1.79
C THR A 84 2.41 -7.38 -1.46
N HIS A 85 2.61 -8.25 -2.47
CA HIS A 85 2.70 -9.70 -2.27
C HIS A 85 3.84 -10.09 -1.33
N LEU A 86 5.00 -9.49 -1.50
CA LEU A 86 6.18 -9.80 -0.70
C LEU A 86 6.01 -9.37 0.75
N MET A 87 5.47 -8.18 1.00
CA MET A 87 5.19 -7.70 2.36
C MET A 87 4.16 -8.59 3.07
N ALA A 88 3.10 -9.01 2.37
CA ALA A 88 2.11 -9.93 2.91
C ALA A 88 2.72 -11.29 3.25
N ALA A 89 3.52 -11.85 2.34
CA ALA A 89 4.22 -13.12 2.57
C ALA A 89 5.22 -13.07 3.72
N ALA A 90 5.79 -11.89 3.97
CA ALA A 90 6.69 -11.63 5.10
C ALA A 90 5.95 -11.46 6.45
N GLY A 91 4.62 -11.47 6.45
CA GLY A 91 3.79 -11.43 7.66
C GLY A 91 3.18 -10.07 8.00
N ALA A 92 3.35 -9.05 7.16
CA ALA A 92 2.67 -7.77 7.37
C ALA A 92 1.15 -7.94 7.33
N PRO A 93 0.39 -7.41 8.30
CA PRO A 93 -1.04 -7.15 8.08
C PRO A 93 -1.18 -6.27 6.83
N THR A 94 -1.89 -6.75 5.81
CA THR A 94 -1.86 -6.13 4.49
C THR A 94 -3.26 -5.78 4.01
N ILE A 95 -3.43 -4.55 3.51
CA ILE A 95 -4.59 -4.15 2.72
C ILE A 95 -4.17 -4.14 1.25
N ALA A 96 -4.77 -5.04 0.47
CA ALA A 96 -4.55 -5.11 -0.95
C ALA A 96 -5.75 -4.50 -1.70
N LEU A 97 -5.46 -3.56 -2.59
CA LEU A 97 -6.46 -2.81 -3.34
C LEU A 97 -6.56 -3.36 -4.76
N PHE A 98 -7.73 -3.86 -5.12
CA PHE A 98 -7.98 -4.51 -6.39
C PHE A 98 -9.11 -3.86 -7.16
N CYS A 99 -8.99 -3.78 -8.48
CA CYS A 99 -10.16 -3.63 -9.35
C CYS A 99 -10.79 -5.00 -9.62
N LYS A 100 -12.09 -5.04 -9.88
CA LYS A 100 -12.82 -6.31 -10.15
C LYS A 100 -12.35 -7.08 -11.39
N ALA A 101 -11.55 -6.44 -12.25
CA ALA A 101 -10.98 -7.11 -13.42
C ALA A 101 -9.86 -8.12 -13.05
N ALA A 102 -9.27 -7.98 -11.86
CA ALA A 102 -8.29 -8.91 -11.33
C ALA A 102 -9.01 -9.83 -10.31
N ASP A 103 -8.99 -11.14 -10.55
CA ASP A 103 -9.55 -12.11 -9.61
C ASP A 103 -8.64 -12.22 -8.37
N PRO A 104 -9.08 -11.72 -7.19
CA PRO A 104 -8.24 -11.74 -6.01
C PRO A 104 -8.00 -13.15 -5.46
N ASP A 105 -8.86 -14.12 -5.75
CA ASP A 105 -8.68 -15.51 -5.33
C ASP A 105 -7.51 -16.18 -6.05
N ILE A 106 -7.23 -15.73 -7.27
CA ILE A 106 -6.13 -16.24 -8.10
C ILE A 106 -4.89 -15.34 -7.94
N LEU A 107 -5.07 -14.01 -7.99
CA LEU A 107 -3.99 -13.02 -8.11
C LEU A 107 -3.68 -12.32 -6.80
N GLY A 108 -4.48 -12.52 -5.75
CA GLY A 108 -4.30 -11.85 -4.46
C GLY A 108 -3.07 -12.34 -3.68
N PRO A 109 -2.47 -11.46 -2.89
CA PRO A 109 -1.39 -11.84 -1.99
C PRO A 109 -1.88 -12.84 -0.93
N ARG A 110 -0.96 -13.66 -0.44
CA ARG A 110 -1.25 -14.66 0.59
C ARG A 110 -0.68 -14.22 1.92
N GLY A 111 -1.40 -14.53 3.01
CA GLY A 111 -1.00 -14.16 4.36
C GLY A 111 -2.15 -13.51 5.12
N TYR A 112 -1.84 -12.63 6.08
CA TYR A 112 -2.83 -11.84 6.80
C TYR A 112 -3.26 -10.64 5.95
N VAL A 113 -4.17 -10.87 5.02
CA VAL A 113 -4.55 -9.92 3.99
C VAL A 113 -6.04 -9.60 4.04
N THR A 114 -6.35 -8.31 4.02
CA THR A 114 -7.69 -7.79 3.74
C THR A 114 -7.70 -7.24 2.32
N ILE A 115 -8.57 -7.79 1.47
CA ILE A 115 -8.71 -7.35 0.09
C ILE A 115 -9.91 -6.41 0.00
N LEU A 116 -9.67 -5.22 -0.51
CA LEU A 116 -10.72 -4.25 -0.83
C LEU A 116 -10.85 -4.15 -2.35
N THR A 117 -12.06 -4.31 -2.85
CA THR A 117 -12.35 -4.32 -4.29
C THR A 117 -13.44 -3.34 -4.65
N ALA A 118 -13.32 -2.77 -5.84
CA ALA A 118 -14.38 -2.02 -6.51
C ALA A 118 -14.32 -2.27 -8.02
N ARG A 119 -15.33 -1.82 -8.76
CA ARG A 119 -15.34 -1.95 -10.23
C ARG A 119 -14.07 -1.35 -10.85
N GLN A 120 -13.67 -0.18 -10.38
CA GLN A 120 -12.38 0.45 -10.66
C GLN A 120 -11.70 0.74 -9.33
N ALA A 121 -10.38 0.67 -9.27
CA ALA A 121 -9.64 0.90 -8.03
C ALA A 121 -9.93 2.29 -7.42
N LYS A 122 -10.13 3.32 -8.25
CA LYS A 122 -10.48 4.67 -7.82
C LYS A 122 -11.79 4.77 -7.03
N ASP A 123 -12.68 3.79 -7.19
CA ASP A 123 -13.98 3.76 -6.51
C ASP A 123 -13.88 3.20 -5.08
N ILE A 124 -12.71 2.71 -4.67
CA ILE A 124 -12.45 2.31 -3.26
C ILE A 124 -12.27 3.59 -2.44
N PRO A 125 -13.18 3.88 -1.48
CA PRO A 125 -13.11 5.13 -0.72
C PRO A 125 -11.89 5.14 0.22
N VAL A 126 -11.18 6.26 0.31
CA VAL A 126 -10.07 6.45 1.26
C VAL A 126 -10.52 6.19 2.69
N GLN A 127 -11.72 6.62 3.04
CA GLN A 127 -12.30 6.41 4.36
C GLN A 127 -12.37 4.92 4.72
N GLN A 128 -12.83 4.07 3.80
CA GLN A 128 -12.90 2.62 4.02
C GLN A 128 -11.51 2.01 4.25
N VAL A 129 -10.52 2.44 3.46
CA VAL A 129 -9.14 1.97 3.61
C VAL A 129 -8.55 2.41 4.94
N ALA A 130 -8.79 3.66 5.35
CA ALA A 130 -8.32 4.19 6.63
C ALA A 130 -8.96 3.48 7.82
N GLU A 131 -10.27 3.26 7.81
CA GLU A 131 -10.97 2.53 8.87
C GLU A 131 -10.45 1.09 9.00
N THR A 132 -10.27 0.41 7.88
CA THR A 132 -9.66 -0.93 7.86
C THR A 132 -8.25 -0.91 8.44
N ALA A 133 -7.45 0.07 8.05
CA ALA A 133 -6.09 0.25 8.57
C ALA A 133 -6.07 0.44 10.09
N PHE A 134 -6.97 1.27 10.61
CA PHE A 134 -7.04 1.53 12.06
C PHE A 134 -7.49 0.29 12.85
N VAL A 135 -8.37 -0.54 12.29
CA VAL A 135 -8.75 -1.81 12.92
C VAL A 135 -7.55 -2.75 12.96
N LEU A 136 -6.84 -2.92 11.85
CA LEU A 136 -5.70 -3.83 11.75
C LEU A 136 -4.53 -3.41 12.66
N THR A 137 -4.30 -2.13 12.83
CA THR A 137 -3.19 -1.62 13.65
C THR A 137 -3.49 -1.60 15.15
N ARG A 138 -4.77 -1.62 15.55
CA ARG A 138 -5.16 -1.75 16.97
C ARG A 138 -5.00 -3.18 17.50
N SER A 139 -5.03 -4.16 16.61
CA SER A 139 -4.96 -5.59 16.96
C SER A 139 -3.53 -6.12 17.00
N ALA A 140 -2.56 -5.27 16.70
CA ALA A 140 -1.15 -5.60 16.68
C ALA A 140 -0.45 -5.32 18.02
#